data_74df0b3e0829fdedc773b232be63429a
#
_entry.id   74df0b3e0829fdedc773b232be63429a
#
_cell.length_a   1.000
_cell.length_b   1.000
_cell.length_c   1.000
_cell.angle_alpha   90.00
_cell.angle_beta   90.00
_cell.angle_gamma   90.00
#
_symmetry.space_group_name_H-M   'P 1'
#
loop_
_entity.id
_entity.type
_entity.pdbx_description
1 polymer ?
#
loop_
_entity_poly.entity_id
_entity_poly.type
_entity_poly.pdbx_seq_one_letter_code
_entity_poly.pdbx_strand_id
1 'polypeptide(L)'
;MRAAGLSRLRTLRDMSPRSHSRERVRLQLQAEVFAALGDQTRLLLVAKLAAGQPQSIAQLTAGSRLTRQAITKHLRVLERAGMVRCARSGRERRFAFNPRPMEELREYLERVSGQWDAALDRLQAFVEG
;
A
#
# COMPACT_ATOMS: atom_id res chain seq x y z
N MET A 1 -17.61 -20.05 25.21
CA MET A 1 -16.49 -19.13 25.46
C MET A 1 -15.13 -19.78 25.43
N ARG A 2 -14.93 -20.89 26.14
CA ARG A 2 -13.66 -21.62 26.11
C ARG A 2 -13.29 -22.16 24.73
N ALA A 3 -14.29 -22.59 23.96
CA ALA A 3 -14.07 -23.10 22.60
C ALA A 3 -13.52 -22.04 21.65
N ALA A 4 -13.98 -20.79 21.76
CA ALA A 4 -13.49 -19.70 20.94
C ALA A 4 -12.05 -19.32 21.30
N GLY A 5 -11.70 -19.32 22.58
CA GLY A 5 -10.34 -19.07 23.03
C GLY A 5 -9.37 -20.16 22.61
N LEU A 6 -9.79 -21.43 22.73
CA LEU A 6 -9.00 -22.57 22.28
C LEU A 6 -8.79 -22.57 20.77
N SER A 7 -9.81 -22.16 20.00
CA SER A 7 -9.72 -22.04 18.56
C SER A 7 -8.67 -20.99 18.15
N ARG A 8 -8.64 -19.85 18.83
CA ARG A 8 -7.63 -18.83 18.59
C ARG A 8 -6.22 -19.32 18.94
N LEU A 9 -6.08 -20.02 20.05
CA LEU A 9 -4.80 -20.60 20.46
C LEU A 9 -4.32 -21.67 19.48
N ARG A 10 -5.22 -22.50 18.96
CA ARG A 10 -4.90 -23.47 17.91
C ARG A 10 -4.41 -22.77 16.63
N THR A 11 -5.08 -21.71 16.20
CA THR A 11 -4.70 -20.96 15.02
C THR A 11 -3.29 -20.40 15.16
N LEU A 12 -2.96 -19.86 16.34
CA LEU A 12 -1.62 -19.36 16.64
C LEU A 12 -0.57 -20.48 16.70
N ARG A 13 -0.92 -21.63 17.25
CA ARG A 13 -0.02 -22.78 17.34
C ARG A 13 0.19 -23.46 15.99
N ASP A 14 -0.87 -23.50 15.18
CA ASP A 14 -0.82 -24.15 13.87
C ASP A 14 -0.14 -23.28 12.82
N MET A 15 0.09 -22.00 13.11
CA MET A 15 0.86 -21.13 12.22
C MET A 15 2.31 -21.58 12.22
N SER A 16 2.73 -22.17 11.09
CA SER A 16 4.11 -22.58 10.92
C SER A 16 5.03 -21.36 10.92
N PRO A 17 6.32 -21.50 11.25
CA PRO A 17 7.29 -20.41 11.13
C PRO A 17 7.31 -19.77 9.74
N ARG A 18 7.01 -20.55 8.70
CA ARG A 18 6.90 -20.05 7.33
C ARG A 18 5.71 -19.12 7.15
N SER A 19 4.57 -19.45 7.78
CA SER A 19 3.38 -18.58 7.74
C SER A 19 3.62 -17.26 8.46
N HIS A 20 4.28 -17.28 9.59
CA HIS A 20 4.68 -16.08 10.32
C HIS A 20 5.63 -15.21 9.50
N SER A 21 6.59 -15.82 8.81
CA SER A 21 7.53 -15.10 7.96
C SER A 21 6.83 -14.46 6.77
N ARG A 22 5.89 -15.15 6.15
CA ARG A 22 5.08 -14.61 5.04
C ARG A 22 4.22 -13.45 5.49
N GLU A 23 3.62 -13.56 6.65
CA GLU A 23 2.79 -12.50 7.23
C GLU A 23 3.62 -11.25 7.54
N ARG A 24 4.80 -11.43 8.12
CA ARG A 24 5.73 -10.32 8.36
C ARG A 24 6.15 -9.63 7.08
N VAL A 25 6.48 -10.40 6.05
CA VAL A 25 6.87 -9.84 4.75
C VAL A 25 5.71 -9.07 4.15
N ARG A 26 4.49 -9.61 4.22
CA ARG A 26 3.29 -8.95 3.72
C ARG A 26 3.03 -7.63 4.44
N LEU A 27 3.11 -7.62 5.77
CA LEU A 27 2.93 -6.41 6.57
C LEU A 27 4.02 -5.38 6.27
N GLN A 28 5.26 -5.84 6.10
CA GLN A 28 6.38 -4.97 5.75
C GLN A 28 6.18 -4.32 4.39
N LEU A 29 5.73 -5.08 3.39
CA LEU A 29 5.42 -4.55 2.05
C LEU A 29 4.29 -3.53 2.10
N GLN A 30 3.25 -3.78 2.89
CA GLN A 30 2.16 -2.83 3.09
C GLN A 30 2.64 -1.56 3.77
N ALA A 31 3.51 -1.69 4.78
CA ALA A 31 4.11 -0.54 5.45
C ALA A 31 4.94 0.30 4.49
N GLU A 32 5.68 -0.33 3.58
CA GLU A 32 6.45 0.37 2.56
C GLU A 32 5.54 1.15 1.60
N VAL A 33 4.39 0.58 1.22
CA VAL A 33 3.38 1.26 0.40
C VAL A 33 2.83 2.48 1.13
N PHE A 34 2.45 2.34 2.39
CA PHE A 34 1.99 3.46 3.22
C PHE A 34 3.05 4.55 3.32
N ALA A 35 4.29 4.17 3.58
CA ALA A 35 5.39 5.13 3.70
C ALA A 35 5.62 5.86 2.37
N ALA A 36 5.54 5.15 1.25
CA ALA A 36 5.67 5.75 -0.08
C ALA A 36 4.54 6.76 -0.36
N LEU A 37 3.33 6.49 0.12
CA LEU A 37 2.19 7.39 -0.02
C LEU A 37 2.18 8.53 0.99
N GLY A 38 3.03 8.49 2.00
CA GLY A 38 3.08 9.47 3.08
C GLY A 38 3.72 10.81 2.70
N ASP A 39 3.71 11.18 1.44
CA ASP A 39 4.27 12.41 0.91
C ASP A 39 3.35 13.02 -0.14
N GLN A 40 3.11 14.32 -0.04
CA GLN A 40 2.17 15.01 -0.92
C GLN A 40 2.57 14.89 -2.41
N THR A 41 3.85 15.04 -2.70
CA THR A 41 4.34 14.96 -4.07
C THR A 41 4.16 13.56 -4.64
N ARG A 42 4.45 12.52 -3.84
CA ARG A 42 4.26 11.14 -4.28
C ARG A 42 2.79 10.82 -4.49
N LEU A 43 1.89 11.31 -3.65
CA LEU A 43 0.45 11.15 -3.87
C LEU A 43 0.01 11.79 -5.19
N LEU A 44 0.51 12.97 -5.50
CA LEU A 44 0.21 13.65 -6.76
C LEU A 44 0.73 12.87 -7.97
N LEU A 45 1.95 12.34 -7.87
CA LEU A 45 2.54 11.53 -8.94
C LEU A 45 1.72 10.26 -9.20
N VAL A 46 1.33 9.57 -8.14
CA VAL A 46 0.48 8.38 -8.23
C VAL A 46 -0.85 8.73 -8.90
N ALA A 47 -1.48 9.83 -8.49
CA ALA A 47 -2.75 10.26 -9.06
C ALA A 47 -2.62 10.57 -10.57
N LYS A 48 -1.56 11.25 -10.96
CA LYS A 48 -1.30 11.55 -12.37
C LYS A 48 -1.09 10.28 -13.20
N LEU A 49 -0.30 9.35 -12.69
CA LEU A 49 0.00 8.10 -13.41
C LEU A 49 -1.20 7.16 -13.44
N ALA A 50 -1.99 7.12 -12.37
CA ALA A 50 -3.19 6.29 -12.30
C ALA A 50 -4.29 6.77 -13.23
N ALA A 51 -4.36 8.08 -13.50
CA ALA A 51 -5.40 8.67 -14.32
C ALA A 51 -5.07 8.65 -15.82
N GLY A 52 -3.81 8.39 -16.20
CA GLY A 52 -3.38 8.57 -17.58
C GLY A 52 -2.45 7.49 -18.11
N GLN A 53 -1.81 7.83 -19.20
CA GLN A 53 -0.84 7.00 -19.88
C GLN A 53 0.52 7.05 -19.18
N PRO A 54 1.43 6.10 -19.47
CA PRO A 54 2.81 6.19 -18.99
C PRO A 54 3.45 7.52 -19.34
N GLN A 55 4.22 8.08 -18.43
CA GLN A 55 4.83 9.39 -18.60
C GLN A 55 6.33 9.34 -18.32
N SER A 56 7.08 10.13 -19.07
CA SER A 56 8.51 10.34 -18.85
C SER A 56 8.74 11.30 -17.66
N ILE A 57 9.98 11.33 -17.16
CA ILE A 57 10.36 12.30 -16.12
C ILE A 57 10.13 13.73 -16.61
N ALA A 58 10.44 14.00 -17.87
CA ALA A 58 10.24 15.33 -18.46
C ALA A 58 8.75 15.74 -18.44
N GLN A 59 7.87 14.80 -18.80
CA GLN A 59 6.43 15.05 -18.76
C GLN A 59 5.91 15.27 -17.34
N LEU A 60 6.38 14.46 -16.39
CA LEU A 60 5.98 14.59 -14.99
C LEU A 60 6.51 15.88 -14.36
N THR A 61 7.66 16.34 -14.80
CA THR A 61 8.28 17.58 -14.31
C THR A 61 7.62 18.82 -14.90
N ALA A 62 7.09 18.72 -16.12
CA ALA A 62 6.42 19.83 -16.79
C ALA A 62 5.22 20.32 -15.96
N GLY A 63 5.17 21.62 -15.69
CA GLY A 63 4.14 22.21 -14.84
C GLY A 63 4.34 22.00 -13.35
N SER A 64 5.39 21.32 -12.94
CA SER A 64 5.76 21.12 -11.54
C SER A 64 6.81 22.17 -11.11
N ARG A 65 6.78 22.55 -9.85
CA ARG A 65 7.82 23.40 -9.26
C ARG A 65 9.07 22.62 -8.89
N LEU A 66 9.02 21.30 -8.99
CA LEU A 66 10.12 20.43 -8.57
C LEU A 66 11.09 20.21 -9.72
N THR A 67 12.34 19.96 -9.36
CA THR A 67 13.40 19.60 -10.33
C THR A 67 13.22 18.17 -10.80
N ARG A 68 13.83 17.82 -11.93
CA ARG A 68 13.89 16.45 -12.42
C ARG A 68 14.51 15.50 -11.40
N GLN A 69 15.53 15.98 -10.70
CA GLN A 69 16.20 15.19 -9.66
C GLN A 69 15.25 14.86 -8.52
N ALA A 70 14.45 15.82 -8.06
CA ALA A 70 13.47 15.61 -7.00
C ALA A 70 12.38 14.64 -7.46
N ILE A 71 11.84 14.81 -8.64
CA ILE A 71 10.84 13.91 -9.23
C ILE A 71 11.42 12.49 -9.35
N THR A 72 12.65 12.36 -9.82
CA THR A 72 13.33 11.07 -9.94
C THR A 72 13.43 10.36 -8.60
N LYS A 73 13.80 11.09 -7.53
CA LYS A 73 13.88 10.52 -6.18
C LYS A 73 12.53 9.99 -5.71
N HIS A 74 11.47 10.77 -5.92
CA HIS A 74 10.12 10.36 -5.57
C HIS A 74 9.67 9.13 -6.36
N LEU A 75 9.96 9.09 -7.65
CA LEU A 75 9.63 7.93 -8.50
C LEU A 75 10.37 6.68 -8.07
N ARG A 76 11.63 6.79 -7.62
CA ARG A 76 12.38 5.65 -7.10
C ARG A 76 11.76 5.07 -5.84
N VAL A 77 11.28 5.92 -4.94
CA VAL A 77 10.58 5.47 -3.74
C VAL A 77 9.31 4.69 -4.13
N LEU A 78 8.53 5.24 -5.07
CA LEU A 78 7.32 4.59 -5.57
C LEU A 78 7.62 3.28 -6.29
N GLU A 79 8.70 3.23 -7.05
CA GLU A 79 9.14 2.03 -7.77
C GLU A 79 9.55 0.92 -6.79
N ARG A 80 10.30 1.26 -5.73
CA ARG A 80 10.68 0.30 -4.68
C ARG A 80 9.48 -0.29 -3.97
N ALA A 81 8.45 0.53 -3.77
CA ALA A 81 7.19 0.07 -3.20
C ALA A 81 6.31 -0.71 -4.20
N GLY A 82 6.75 -0.81 -5.45
CA GLY A 82 6.04 -1.53 -6.50
C GLY A 82 4.86 -0.78 -7.09
N MET A 83 4.66 0.48 -6.74
CA MET A 83 3.50 1.29 -7.15
C MET A 83 3.64 1.84 -8.56
N VAL A 84 4.84 1.99 -9.04
CA VAL A 84 5.11 2.38 -10.42
C VAL A 84 6.11 1.42 -11.04
N ARG A 85 6.00 1.27 -12.35
CA ARG A 85 6.92 0.48 -13.17
C ARG A 85 7.57 1.40 -14.19
N CYS A 86 8.87 1.21 -14.40
CA CYS A 86 9.62 1.92 -15.40
C CYS A 86 9.82 1.01 -16.62
N ALA A 87 9.43 1.49 -17.78
CA ALA A 87 9.65 0.80 -19.04
C ALA A 87 10.38 1.73 -19.99
N ARG A 88 11.31 1.16 -20.75
CA ARG A 88 12.04 1.90 -21.78
C ARG A 88 11.19 1.97 -23.04
N SER A 89 11.03 3.18 -23.57
CA SER A 89 10.39 3.43 -24.87
C SER A 89 11.36 4.23 -25.72
N GLY A 90 12.14 3.55 -26.57
CA GLY A 90 13.23 4.16 -27.31
C GLY A 90 14.33 4.65 -26.35
N ARG A 91 14.66 5.94 -26.39
CA ARG A 91 15.66 6.55 -25.52
C ARG A 91 15.07 7.05 -24.21
N GLU A 92 13.74 7.08 -24.08
CA GLU A 92 13.06 7.55 -22.90
C GLU A 92 12.68 6.44 -21.96
N ARG A 93 12.72 6.74 -20.67
CA ARG A 93 12.09 5.91 -19.65
C ARG A 93 10.73 6.49 -19.34
N ARG A 94 9.72 5.64 -19.36
CA ARG A 94 8.35 6.02 -19.01
C ARG A 94 7.91 5.25 -17.77
N PHE A 95 7.20 5.95 -16.91
CA PHE A 95 6.68 5.38 -15.66
C PHE A 95 5.19 5.17 -15.81
N ALA A 96 4.74 4.00 -15.38
CA ALA A 96 3.33 3.62 -15.40
C ALA A 96 2.89 3.21 -14.01
N PHE A 97 1.64 3.49 -13.69
CA PHE A 97 1.03 3.06 -12.43
C PHE A 97 0.83 1.54 -12.41
N ASN A 98 1.21 0.91 -11.31
CA ASN A 98 0.92 -0.50 -11.05
C ASN A 98 -0.17 -0.56 -9.97
N PRO A 99 -1.40 -0.98 -10.31
CA PRO A 99 -2.50 -0.96 -9.36
C PRO A 99 -2.42 -2.03 -8.27
N ARG A 100 -1.62 -3.07 -8.47
CA ARG A 100 -1.59 -4.24 -7.59
C ARG A 100 -1.30 -3.92 -6.12
N PRO A 101 -0.26 -3.14 -5.78
CA PRO A 101 -0.03 -2.81 -4.38
C PRO A 101 -1.16 -2.03 -3.73
N MET A 102 -1.83 -1.17 -4.50
CA MET A 102 -2.98 -0.41 -4.01
C MET A 102 -4.19 -1.31 -3.77
N GLU A 103 -4.42 -2.29 -4.62
CA GLU A 103 -5.48 -3.28 -4.42
C GLU A 103 -5.26 -4.11 -3.17
N GLU A 104 -4.03 -4.56 -2.95
CA GLU A 104 -3.64 -5.30 -1.73
C GLU A 104 -3.82 -4.44 -0.49
N LEU A 105 -3.43 -3.18 -0.56
CA LEU A 105 -3.60 -2.22 0.52
C LEU A 105 -5.08 -1.99 0.83
N ARG A 106 -5.90 -1.85 -0.21
CA ARG A 106 -7.35 -1.69 -0.08
C ARG A 106 -7.98 -2.87 0.66
N GLU A 107 -7.62 -4.09 0.28
CA GLU A 107 -8.08 -5.31 0.95
C GLU A 107 -7.70 -5.32 2.43
N TYR A 108 -6.47 -4.93 2.73
CA TYR A 108 -6.00 -4.82 4.11
C TYR A 108 -6.82 -3.80 4.91
N LEU A 109 -7.04 -2.61 4.34
CA LEU A 109 -7.82 -1.56 4.98
C LEU A 109 -9.27 -1.97 5.20
N GLU A 110 -9.86 -2.70 4.26
CA GLU A 110 -11.23 -3.22 4.41
C GLU A 110 -11.31 -4.20 5.57
N ARG A 111 -10.33 -5.08 5.73
CA ARG A 111 -10.28 -6.02 6.86
C ARG A 111 -10.12 -5.29 8.19
N VAL A 112 -9.22 -4.32 8.25
CA VAL A 112 -9.01 -3.52 9.45
C VAL A 112 -10.25 -2.72 9.79
N SER A 113 -10.90 -2.10 8.80
CA SER A 113 -12.14 -1.36 8.97
C SER A 113 -13.24 -2.26 9.52
N GLY A 114 -13.39 -3.47 8.98
CA GLY A 114 -14.36 -4.45 9.49
C GLY A 114 -14.12 -4.82 10.94
N GLN A 115 -12.87 -5.01 11.33
CA GLN A 115 -12.49 -5.29 12.72
C GLN A 115 -12.83 -4.12 13.64
N TRP A 116 -12.59 -2.90 13.21
CA TRP A 116 -12.94 -1.69 13.95
C TRP A 116 -14.44 -1.55 14.11
N ASP A 117 -15.21 -1.77 13.04
CA ASP A 117 -16.67 -1.72 13.08
C ASP A 117 -17.23 -2.73 14.09
N ALA A 118 -16.72 -3.95 14.09
CA ALA A 118 -17.13 -4.97 15.03
C ALA A 118 -16.77 -4.60 16.47
N ALA A 119 -15.60 -4.01 16.69
CA ALA A 119 -15.18 -3.54 18.01
C ALA A 119 -16.07 -2.40 18.50
N LEU A 120 -16.41 -1.46 17.62
CA LEU A 120 -17.31 -0.35 17.95
C LEU A 120 -18.73 -0.83 18.27
N ASP A 121 -19.23 -1.81 17.52
CA ASP A 121 -20.55 -2.43 17.79
C ASP A 121 -20.57 -3.09 19.16
N ARG A 122 -19.51 -3.83 19.51
CA ARG A 122 -19.39 -4.46 20.83
C ARG A 122 -19.36 -3.41 21.95
N LEU A 123 -18.64 -2.33 21.76
CA LEU A 123 -18.56 -1.25 22.73
C LEU A 123 -19.91 -0.57 22.90
N GLN A 124 -20.60 -0.30 21.81
CA GLN A 124 -21.93 0.30 21.83
C GLN A 124 -22.93 -0.60 22.58
N ALA A 125 -22.93 -1.89 22.29
CA ALA A 125 -23.76 -2.86 22.99
C ALA A 125 -23.47 -2.89 24.50
N PHE A 126 -22.20 -2.78 24.88
CA PHE A 126 -21.80 -2.72 26.28
C PHE A 126 -22.31 -1.48 26.98
N VAL A 127 -22.24 -0.33 26.31
CA VAL A 127 -22.71 0.96 26.88
C VAL A 127 -24.24 1.01 26.98
N GLU A 128 -24.94 0.46 26.00
CA GLU A 128 -26.41 0.46 25.96
C GLU A 128 -27.02 -0.67 26.80
N GLY A 129 -26.29 -1.72 27.00
CA GLY A 129 -26.75 -2.87 27.81
C GLY A 129 -26.60 -2.62 29.27
#